data_930af08e9b423875ec80b3ee64b206fa
#
_entry.id   930af08e9b423875ec80b3ee64b206fa
#
_cell.length_a   1.000
_cell.length_b   1.000
_cell.length_c   1.000
_cell.angle_alpha   90.00
_cell.angle_beta   90.00
_cell.angle_gamma   90.00
#
_symmetry.space_group_name_H-M   'P 1'
#
loop_
_entity.id
_entity.type
_entity.pdbx_description
1 polymer ?
#
loop_
_entity_poly.entity_id
_entity_poly.type
_entity_poly.pdbx_seq_one_letter_code
_entity_poly.pdbx_strand_id
1 'polypeptide(L)'
;YKRQAEKASLPSWEGCPEEQMAYRFIDKKKEVMMFKVNSIMARDNFEYMYKYMKGDLFRQMEFYYQNTLRKEMPADTLQAIHALPSFSGTFATMLKEMKKNRSEYLIIDLRGNSGGWTPIVLATLYQLYGDKYLQEDMDTEYYRIVSPLYMNKLEVTLEEFNKRYGTDYNFGDYTFSMEEQEDVPLDTLRRQFIDDCMSSVKEELRAQKGAPVYTPKQVFVVTDERTFSAAFHYSFMLWKMGATVVGVPSGQAPNTFMEQTLFKSVSY
;
A
#
# COMPACT_ATOMS: atom_id res chain seq x y z
N TYR A 1 -21.56 -14.36 -20.52
CA TYR A 1 -21.24 -13.24 -21.41
C TYR A 1 -19.72 -13.07 -21.43
N LYS A 2 -19.05 -13.66 -22.45
CA LYS A 2 -17.65 -13.37 -22.76
C LYS A 2 -17.63 -12.09 -23.59
N ARG A 3 -17.50 -10.93 -22.97
CA ARG A 3 -16.98 -9.75 -23.66
C ARG A 3 -15.46 -9.96 -23.80
N GLN A 4 -14.99 -10.17 -25.02
CA GLN A 4 -13.60 -9.92 -25.35
C GLN A 4 -13.39 -8.40 -25.13
N ALA A 5 -12.76 -8.05 -24.01
CA ALA A 5 -12.22 -6.72 -23.85
C ALA A 5 -11.11 -6.59 -24.91
N GLU A 6 -11.32 -5.73 -25.90
CA GLU A 6 -10.23 -5.29 -26.77
C GLU A 6 -9.08 -4.86 -25.86
N LYS A 7 -7.92 -5.51 -26.01
CA LYS A 7 -6.70 -5.09 -25.35
C LYS A 7 -6.37 -3.69 -25.88
N ALA A 8 -6.80 -2.66 -25.17
CA ALA A 8 -6.28 -1.33 -25.40
C ALA A 8 -4.77 -1.41 -25.19
N SER A 9 -4.01 -1.44 -26.28
CA SER A 9 -2.57 -1.40 -26.21
C SER A 9 -2.17 -0.01 -25.72
N LEU A 10 -1.89 0.07 -24.40
CA LEU A 10 -1.19 1.25 -23.92
C LEU A 10 0.19 1.29 -24.60
N PRO A 11 0.69 2.49 -24.92
CA PRO A 11 2.01 2.64 -25.51
C PRO A 11 3.04 1.83 -24.71
N SER A 12 3.90 1.10 -25.42
CA SER A 12 4.99 0.35 -24.75
C SER A 12 5.78 1.28 -23.85
N TRP A 13 6.07 0.82 -22.65
CA TRP A 13 6.92 1.52 -21.70
C TRP A 13 8.39 1.30 -22.05
N GLU A 14 8.82 1.78 -23.23
CA GLU A 14 10.24 1.74 -23.56
C GLU A 14 11.04 2.47 -22.47
N GLY A 15 11.97 1.74 -21.84
CA GLY A 15 12.80 2.26 -20.74
C GLY A 15 12.21 2.19 -19.34
N CYS A 16 10.98 1.66 -19.15
CA CYS A 16 10.50 1.31 -17.82
C CYS A 16 11.04 -0.07 -17.44
N PRO A 17 11.78 -0.21 -16.32
CA PRO A 17 12.06 -1.52 -15.77
C PRO A 17 10.73 -2.25 -15.53
N GLU A 18 10.52 -3.40 -16.20
CA GLU A 18 9.29 -4.19 -16.04
C GLU A 18 9.06 -4.62 -14.59
N GLU A 19 10.13 -4.55 -13.79
CA GLU A 19 10.21 -5.12 -12.46
C GLU A 19 9.79 -4.19 -11.32
N GLN A 20 9.71 -2.87 -11.53
CA GLN A 20 9.50 -1.91 -10.42
C GLN A 20 8.42 -0.88 -10.70
N MET A 21 8.82 0.38 -10.80
CA MET A 21 7.95 1.53 -11.04
C MET A 21 8.63 2.56 -11.92
N ALA A 22 7.83 3.29 -12.69
CA ALA A 22 8.30 4.43 -13.47
C ALA A 22 7.16 5.41 -13.72
N TYR A 23 7.52 6.63 -14.07
CA TYR A 23 6.55 7.65 -14.45
C TYR A 23 6.97 8.38 -15.71
N ARG A 24 6.00 8.88 -16.45
CA ARG A 24 6.22 9.74 -17.63
C ARG A 24 4.98 10.54 -17.99
N PHE A 25 5.17 11.62 -18.70
CA PHE A 25 4.08 12.26 -19.41
C PHE A 25 3.66 11.41 -20.63
N ILE A 26 2.36 11.24 -20.83
CA ILE A 26 1.84 10.47 -21.95
C ILE A 26 1.30 11.38 -23.08
N ASP A 27 1.34 12.68 -22.88
CA ASP A 27 0.95 13.69 -23.86
C ASP A 27 2.05 14.75 -24.05
N LYS A 28 2.04 15.41 -25.22
CA LYS A 28 3.03 16.44 -25.56
C LYS A 28 2.90 17.72 -24.74
N LYS A 29 1.70 18.02 -24.24
CA LYS A 29 1.43 19.20 -23.42
C LYS A 29 1.81 19.02 -21.97
N LYS A 30 2.16 17.78 -21.55
CA LYS A 30 2.47 17.41 -20.17
C LYS A 30 1.31 17.64 -19.21
N GLU A 31 0.09 17.54 -19.69
CA GLU A 31 -1.12 17.65 -18.88
C GLU A 31 -1.41 16.34 -18.14
N VAL A 32 -0.97 15.19 -18.69
CA VAL A 32 -1.24 13.86 -18.15
C VAL A 32 0.05 13.15 -17.76
N MET A 33 0.18 12.89 -16.46
CA MET A 33 1.25 12.05 -15.91
C MET A 33 0.73 10.63 -15.71
N MET A 34 1.53 9.64 -16.10
CA MET A 34 1.26 8.25 -15.79
C MET A 34 2.36 7.69 -14.89
N PHE A 35 1.95 7.05 -13.80
CA PHE A 35 2.80 6.34 -12.87
C PHE A 35 2.48 4.85 -12.94
N LYS A 36 3.37 4.06 -13.52
CA LYS A 36 3.25 2.60 -13.58
C LYS A 36 3.89 1.99 -12.35
N VAL A 37 3.18 1.09 -11.69
CA VAL A 37 3.64 0.37 -10.50
C VAL A 37 3.46 -1.12 -10.72
N ASN A 38 4.55 -1.85 -10.86
CA ASN A 38 4.52 -3.30 -11.12
C ASN A 38 4.56 -4.13 -9.83
N SER A 39 5.08 -3.57 -8.73
CA SER A 39 5.13 -4.20 -7.41
C SER A 39 5.10 -3.14 -6.32
N ILE A 40 4.43 -3.42 -5.20
CA ILE A 40 4.47 -2.59 -3.99
C ILE A 40 5.63 -3.06 -3.09
N MET A 41 6.82 -3.10 -3.67
CA MET A 41 8.09 -3.41 -3.01
C MET A 41 9.16 -2.45 -3.50
N ALA A 42 9.90 -1.82 -2.58
CA ALA A 42 10.86 -0.79 -2.91
C ALA A 42 11.89 -0.62 -1.78
N ARG A 43 12.82 0.33 -1.92
CA ARG A 43 13.78 0.68 -0.86
C ARG A 43 13.09 0.90 0.49
N ASP A 44 11.96 1.59 0.51
CA ASP A 44 11.25 2.03 1.73
C ASP A 44 10.94 0.87 2.69
N ASN A 45 10.44 -0.26 2.18
CA ASN A 45 10.17 -1.42 3.03
C ASN A 45 11.45 -2.13 3.48
N PHE A 46 12.50 -2.19 2.65
CA PHE A 46 13.75 -2.85 3.02
C PHE A 46 14.58 -2.01 4.02
N GLU A 47 14.54 -0.68 3.94
CA GLU A 47 15.10 0.21 4.97
C GLU A 47 14.40 0.00 6.33
N TYR A 48 13.07 -0.11 6.31
CA TYR A 48 12.31 -0.41 7.53
C TYR A 48 12.68 -1.79 8.10
N MET A 49 12.72 -2.83 7.25
CA MET A 49 13.12 -4.17 7.68
C MET A 49 14.55 -4.21 8.21
N TYR A 50 15.48 -3.50 7.57
CA TYR A 50 16.86 -3.40 8.05
C TYR A 50 16.95 -2.85 9.47
N LYS A 51 16.08 -1.91 9.79
CA LYS A 51 16.04 -1.28 11.11
C LYS A 51 15.34 -2.15 12.17
N TYR A 52 14.22 -2.77 11.81
CA TYR A 52 13.29 -3.36 12.78
C TYR A 52 13.08 -4.87 12.64
N MET A 53 13.38 -5.48 11.48
CA MET A 53 13.02 -6.86 11.15
C MET A 53 14.20 -7.63 10.52
N LYS A 54 15.39 -7.50 11.09
CA LYS A 54 16.64 -8.04 10.50
C LYS A 54 16.60 -9.54 10.19
N GLY A 55 15.86 -10.33 11.00
CA GLY A 55 15.80 -11.79 10.83
C GLY A 55 15.22 -12.25 9.50
N ASP A 56 14.29 -11.49 8.92
CA ASP A 56 13.64 -11.84 7.65
C ASP A 56 14.18 -11.06 6.44
N LEU A 57 14.93 -10.00 6.69
CA LEU A 57 15.39 -9.06 5.67
C LEU A 57 16.12 -9.76 4.52
N PHE A 58 17.17 -10.53 4.83
CA PHE A 58 18.03 -11.13 3.81
C PHE A 58 17.22 -12.05 2.90
N ARG A 59 16.42 -12.95 3.47
CA ARG A 59 15.56 -13.88 2.73
C ARG A 59 14.59 -13.16 1.81
N GLN A 60 13.94 -12.08 2.30
CA GLN A 60 12.98 -11.33 1.48
C GLN A 60 13.67 -10.51 0.39
N MET A 61 14.85 -9.94 0.67
CA MET A 61 15.63 -9.24 -0.34
C MET A 61 16.12 -10.18 -1.42
N GLU A 62 16.71 -11.32 -1.04
CA GLU A 62 17.18 -12.33 -1.99
C GLU A 62 16.04 -12.80 -2.89
N PHE A 63 14.89 -13.14 -2.28
CA PHE A 63 13.69 -13.51 -3.04
C PHE A 63 13.26 -12.41 -4.03
N TYR A 64 13.26 -11.15 -3.59
CA TYR A 64 12.87 -10.01 -4.42
C TYR A 64 13.85 -9.80 -5.58
N TYR A 65 15.15 -9.85 -5.33
CA TYR A 65 16.18 -9.73 -6.35
C TYR A 65 16.10 -10.86 -7.39
N GLN A 66 15.95 -12.10 -6.95
CA GLN A 66 15.92 -13.28 -7.83
C GLN A 66 14.60 -13.37 -8.63
N ASN A 67 13.44 -13.20 -7.97
CA ASN A 67 12.14 -13.53 -8.55
C ASN A 67 11.43 -12.32 -9.16
N THR A 68 11.69 -11.11 -8.64
CA THR A 68 11.05 -9.89 -9.16
C THR A 68 12.00 -9.13 -10.07
N LEU A 69 13.20 -8.82 -9.60
CA LEU A 69 14.16 -8.05 -10.39
C LEU A 69 14.93 -8.90 -11.40
N ARG A 70 15.00 -10.22 -11.19
CA ARG A 70 15.78 -11.17 -12.00
C ARG A 70 17.23 -10.73 -12.14
N LYS A 71 17.82 -10.29 -11.03
CA LYS A 71 19.17 -9.75 -10.92
C LYS A 71 19.89 -10.41 -9.75
N GLU A 72 21.20 -10.43 -9.81
CA GLU A 72 22.03 -10.80 -8.67
C GLU A 72 21.96 -9.71 -7.60
N MET A 73 21.77 -10.13 -6.34
CA MET A 73 21.74 -9.22 -5.21
C MET A 73 23.19 -8.83 -4.84
N PRO A 74 23.51 -7.53 -4.67
CA PRO A 74 24.78 -7.10 -4.13
C PRO A 74 25.10 -7.79 -2.80
N ALA A 75 26.36 -8.17 -2.58
CA ALA A 75 26.79 -8.87 -1.37
C ALA A 75 26.63 -8.01 -0.10
N ASP A 76 26.83 -6.70 -0.21
CA ASP A 76 26.59 -5.76 0.88
C ASP A 76 25.10 -5.42 0.96
N THR A 77 24.50 -5.68 2.13
CA THR A 77 23.06 -5.50 2.36
C THR A 77 22.61 -4.05 2.19
N LEU A 78 23.37 -3.09 2.68
CA LEU A 78 23.00 -1.67 2.56
C LEU A 78 23.15 -1.21 1.11
N GLN A 79 24.19 -1.67 0.41
CA GLN A 79 24.33 -1.41 -1.02
C GLN A 79 23.16 -2.00 -1.80
N ALA A 80 22.73 -3.23 -1.48
CA ALA A 80 21.57 -3.86 -2.09
C ALA A 80 20.29 -3.05 -1.86
N ILE A 81 20.04 -2.56 -0.64
CA ILE A 81 18.90 -1.71 -0.32
C ILE A 81 18.96 -0.40 -1.12
N HIS A 82 20.10 0.28 -1.11
CA HIS A 82 20.24 1.58 -1.75
C HIS A 82 20.23 1.53 -3.28
N ALA A 83 20.51 0.36 -3.87
CA ALA A 83 20.39 0.14 -5.32
C ALA A 83 18.92 0.12 -5.79
N LEU A 84 17.96 -0.05 -4.86
CA LEU A 84 16.55 -0.04 -5.18
C LEU A 84 16.01 1.39 -5.23
N PRO A 85 15.05 1.69 -6.13
CA PRO A 85 14.35 2.97 -6.09
C PRO A 85 13.50 3.07 -4.84
N SER A 86 13.36 4.28 -4.29
CA SER A 86 12.38 4.55 -3.24
C SER A 86 11.01 4.76 -3.85
N PHE A 87 9.98 4.14 -3.27
CA PHE A 87 8.60 4.33 -3.68
C PHE A 87 8.13 5.77 -3.40
N SER A 88 8.28 6.19 -2.15
CA SER A 88 7.90 7.54 -1.71
C SER A 88 8.74 8.62 -2.37
N GLY A 89 10.04 8.39 -2.58
CA GLY A 89 10.94 9.34 -3.25
C GLY A 89 10.65 9.50 -4.75
N THR A 90 10.38 8.40 -5.45
CA THR A 90 9.98 8.44 -6.87
C THR A 90 8.67 9.19 -7.04
N PHE A 91 7.69 8.91 -6.17
CA PHE A 91 6.39 9.57 -6.20
C PHE A 91 6.51 11.07 -5.90
N ALA A 92 7.29 11.46 -4.89
CA ALA A 92 7.56 12.88 -4.59
C ALA A 92 8.18 13.62 -5.78
N THR A 93 9.15 13.00 -6.45
CA THR A 93 9.81 13.58 -7.63
C THR A 93 8.82 13.77 -8.77
N MET A 94 7.99 12.76 -9.03
CA MET A 94 6.92 12.83 -10.02
C MET A 94 5.94 13.98 -9.72
N LEU A 95 5.47 14.12 -8.48
CA LEU A 95 4.55 15.21 -8.10
C LEU A 95 5.20 16.59 -8.25
N LYS A 96 6.50 16.74 -7.96
CA LYS A 96 7.25 17.98 -8.21
C LYS A 96 7.31 18.31 -9.70
N GLU A 97 7.48 17.31 -10.56
CA GLU A 97 7.43 17.51 -12.03
C GLU A 97 6.04 17.91 -12.51
N MET A 98 4.99 17.26 -12.00
CA MET A 98 3.60 17.64 -12.28
C MET A 98 3.33 19.10 -11.86
N LYS A 99 3.77 19.50 -10.66
CA LYS A 99 3.64 20.88 -10.17
C LYS A 99 4.32 21.87 -11.10
N LYS A 100 5.55 21.57 -11.54
CA LYS A 100 6.32 22.42 -12.46
C LYS A 100 5.61 22.62 -13.79
N ASN A 101 4.96 21.58 -14.32
CA ASN A 101 4.26 21.60 -15.60
C ASN A 101 2.77 21.96 -15.48
N ARG A 102 2.23 22.10 -14.25
CA ARG A 102 0.80 22.31 -13.95
C ARG A 102 -0.08 21.20 -14.55
N SER A 103 0.40 19.97 -14.46
CA SER A 103 -0.27 18.78 -15.00
C SER A 103 -1.62 18.55 -14.32
N GLU A 104 -2.68 18.36 -15.09
CA GLU A 104 -4.03 18.26 -14.55
C GLU A 104 -4.41 16.84 -14.09
N TYR A 105 -3.83 15.81 -14.71
CA TYR A 105 -4.26 14.44 -14.56
C TYR A 105 -3.12 13.54 -14.14
N LEU A 106 -3.39 12.69 -13.13
CA LEU A 106 -2.50 11.61 -12.71
C LEU A 106 -3.18 10.27 -12.97
N ILE A 107 -2.53 9.38 -13.70
CA ILE A 107 -2.93 7.99 -13.88
C ILE A 107 -1.98 7.11 -13.08
N ILE A 108 -2.50 6.34 -12.13
CA ILE A 108 -1.75 5.31 -11.40
C ILE A 108 -2.13 3.96 -11.99
N ASP A 109 -1.20 3.33 -12.70
CA ASP A 109 -1.44 2.05 -13.38
C ASP A 109 -0.94 0.89 -12.52
N LEU A 110 -1.89 0.14 -11.94
CA LEU A 110 -1.67 -1.01 -11.08
C LEU A 110 -1.93 -2.34 -11.79
N ARG A 111 -2.14 -2.34 -13.10
CA ARG A 111 -2.39 -3.58 -13.86
C ARG A 111 -1.18 -4.51 -13.78
N GLY A 112 -1.44 -5.78 -13.54
CA GLY A 112 -0.42 -6.80 -13.35
C GLY A 112 0.25 -6.80 -11.98
N ASN A 113 -0.11 -5.88 -11.08
CA ASN A 113 0.52 -5.74 -9.78
C ASN A 113 -0.16 -6.64 -8.74
N SER A 114 0.54 -7.68 -8.32
CA SER A 114 0.05 -8.66 -7.33
C SER A 114 0.20 -8.19 -5.86
N GLY A 115 0.66 -6.98 -5.62
CA GLY A 115 0.77 -6.41 -4.29
C GLY A 115 2.20 -6.27 -3.76
N GLY A 116 2.36 -6.51 -2.47
CA GLY A 116 3.60 -6.33 -1.72
C GLY A 116 3.34 -5.80 -0.30
N TRP A 117 3.96 -4.69 0.07
CA TRP A 117 3.87 -4.09 1.39
C TRP A 117 2.99 -2.83 1.40
N THR A 118 1.75 -2.95 1.84
CA THR A 118 0.79 -1.82 1.92
C THR A 118 1.35 -0.58 2.64
N PRO A 119 2.09 -0.67 3.76
CA PRO A 119 2.54 0.52 4.47
C PRO A 119 3.39 1.50 3.64
N ILE A 120 4.07 1.05 2.58
CA ILE A 120 4.90 1.97 1.78
C ILE A 120 4.07 2.92 0.88
N VAL A 121 2.81 2.59 0.59
CA VAL A 121 1.94 3.48 -0.22
C VAL A 121 1.34 4.61 0.60
N LEU A 122 1.28 4.49 1.94
CA LEU A 122 0.66 5.48 2.81
C LEU A 122 1.34 6.85 2.70
N ALA A 123 2.66 6.87 2.60
CA ALA A 123 3.42 8.10 2.38
C ALA A 123 3.03 8.81 1.09
N THR A 124 2.69 8.06 0.02
CA THR A 124 2.26 8.66 -1.26
C THR A 124 0.86 9.26 -1.20
N LEU A 125 -0.03 8.67 -0.40
CA LEU A 125 -1.36 9.25 -0.12
C LEU A 125 -1.21 10.59 0.61
N TYR A 126 -0.34 10.65 1.62
CA TYR A 126 -0.05 11.90 2.32
C TYR A 126 0.61 12.95 1.39
N GLN A 127 1.53 12.54 0.52
CA GLN A 127 2.12 13.45 -0.48
C GLN A 127 1.09 14.05 -1.44
N LEU A 128 0.07 13.28 -1.78
CA LEU A 128 -0.97 13.66 -2.75
C LEU A 128 -2.11 14.46 -2.12
N TYR A 129 -2.47 14.17 -0.87
CA TYR A 129 -3.66 14.71 -0.22
C TYR A 129 -3.38 15.49 1.06
N GLY A 130 -2.16 15.42 1.61
CA GLY A 130 -1.80 16.09 2.87
C GLY A 130 -2.65 15.61 4.04
N ASP A 131 -2.98 16.52 4.94
CA ASP A 131 -3.79 16.23 6.13
C ASP A 131 -5.20 15.71 5.83
N LYS A 132 -5.73 15.98 4.64
CA LYS A 132 -7.01 15.39 4.23
C LYS A 132 -6.97 13.87 4.29
N TYR A 133 -5.84 13.25 3.93
CA TYR A 133 -5.67 11.80 4.04
C TYR A 133 -5.72 11.32 5.49
N LEU A 134 -5.14 12.05 6.43
CA LEU A 134 -5.12 11.67 7.85
C LEU A 134 -6.49 11.81 8.53
N GLN A 135 -7.38 12.61 7.97
CA GLN A 135 -8.72 12.86 8.47
C GLN A 135 -9.78 11.98 7.80
N GLU A 136 -9.41 11.26 6.73
CA GLU A 136 -10.33 10.35 6.04
C GLU A 136 -10.41 9.02 6.80
N ASP A 137 -11.63 8.55 6.98
CA ASP A 137 -11.87 7.22 7.53
C ASP A 137 -11.44 6.15 6.50
N MET A 138 -10.27 5.59 6.71
CA MET A 138 -9.72 4.49 5.92
C MET A 138 -10.01 3.13 6.53
N ASP A 139 -10.64 3.11 7.71
CA ASP A 139 -10.86 1.89 8.44
C ASP A 139 -11.84 0.97 7.72
N THR A 140 -11.53 -0.29 7.78
CA THR A 140 -12.40 -1.38 7.39
C THR A 140 -12.92 -2.03 8.65
N GLU A 141 -14.23 -2.17 8.75
CA GLU A 141 -14.85 -2.92 9.84
C GLU A 141 -14.45 -4.39 9.73
N TYR A 142 -13.92 -4.94 10.82
CA TYR A 142 -13.55 -6.34 10.90
C TYR A 142 -14.54 -7.10 11.77
N TYR A 143 -15.18 -8.09 11.18
CA TYR A 143 -15.99 -9.06 11.90
C TYR A 143 -15.18 -10.33 12.10
N ARG A 144 -15.03 -10.79 13.34
CA ARG A 144 -14.40 -12.07 13.66
C ARG A 144 -15.37 -12.94 14.43
N ILE A 145 -15.41 -14.22 14.07
CA ILE A 145 -16.18 -15.18 14.85
C ILE A 145 -15.41 -15.50 16.13
N VAL A 146 -16.05 -15.31 17.26
CA VAL A 146 -15.57 -15.77 18.55
C VAL A 146 -15.60 -17.29 18.53
N SER A 147 -14.43 -17.89 18.53
CA SER A 147 -14.27 -19.34 18.38
C SER A 147 -13.14 -19.87 19.24
N PRO A 148 -13.14 -21.17 19.58
CA PRO A 148 -12.00 -21.77 20.28
C PRO A 148 -10.68 -21.54 19.55
N LEU A 149 -10.70 -21.54 18.22
CA LEU A 149 -9.55 -21.25 17.40
C LEU A 149 -9.04 -19.81 17.56
N TYR A 150 -9.96 -18.84 17.58
CA TYR A 150 -9.60 -17.44 17.78
C TYR A 150 -9.05 -17.20 19.18
N MET A 151 -9.65 -17.82 20.22
CA MET A 151 -9.13 -17.75 21.58
C MET A 151 -7.74 -18.39 21.69
N ASN A 152 -7.54 -19.54 21.06
CA ASN A 152 -6.22 -20.21 21.03
C ASN A 152 -5.15 -19.35 20.33
N LYS A 153 -5.52 -18.65 19.26
CA LYS A 153 -4.62 -17.72 18.55
C LYS A 153 -4.18 -16.55 19.45
N LEU A 154 -5.09 -16.07 20.28
CA LEU A 154 -4.84 -14.96 21.22
C LEU A 154 -4.20 -15.44 22.53
N GLU A 155 -4.04 -16.76 22.71
CA GLU A 155 -3.53 -17.39 23.92
C GLU A 155 -4.33 -17.00 25.17
N VAL A 156 -5.66 -16.90 25.05
CA VAL A 156 -6.59 -16.55 26.12
C VAL A 156 -7.78 -17.50 26.16
N THR A 157 -8.44 -17.59 27.31
CA THR A 157 -9.76 -18.21 27.44
C THR A 157 -10.86 -17.22 27.02
N LEU A 158 -12.07 -17.73 26.73
CA LEU A 158 -13.22 -16.85 26.44
C LEU A 158 -13.55 -15.94 27.61
N GLU A 159 -13.43 -16.43 28.86
CA GLU A 159 -13.67 -15.65 30.05
C GLU A 159 -12.66 -14.51 30.19
N GLU A 160 -11.37 -14.78 29.97
CA GLU A 160 -10.33 -13.76 29.99
C GLU A 160 -10.51 -12.73 28.87
N PHE A 161 -10.93 -13.19 27.67
CA PHE A 161 -11.26 -12.31 26.57
C PHE A 161 -12.39 -11.35 26.93
N ASN A 162 -13.52 -11.90 27.40
CA ASN A 162 -14.67 -11.08 27.80
C ASN A 162 -14.32 -10.12 28.94
N LYS A 163 -13.57 -10.56 29.92
CA LYS A 163 -13.09 -9.71 31.01
C LYS A 163 -12.18 -8.57 30.52
N ARG A 164 -11.29 -8.86 29.57
CA ARG A 164 -10.34 -7.88 29.00
C ARG A 164 -11.04 -6.78 28.22
N TYR A 165 -12.07 -7.14 27.46
CA TYR A 165 -12.79 -6.22 26.57
C TYR A 165 -14.13 -5.74 27.11
N GLY A 166 -14.51 -6.15 28.33
CA GLY A 166 -15.79 -5.76 28.94
C GLY A 166 -17.01 -6.28 28.18
N THR A 167 -16.92 -7.49 27.62
CA THR A 167 -17.93 -8.11 26.76
C THR A 167 -18.50 -9.38 27.40
N ASP A 168 -19.57 -9.93 26.81
CA ASP A 168 -20.25 -11.15 27.22
C ASP A 168 -20.45 -12.13 26.05
N TYR A 169 -19.51 -12.15 25.11
CA TYR A 169 -19.55 -13.02 23.93
C TYR A 169 -19.62 -14.50 24.30
N ASN A 170 -20.32 -15.27 23.44
CA ASN A 170 -20.31 -16.71 23.40
C ASN A 170 -19.60 -17.21 22.15
N PHE A 171 -19.22 -18.49 22.11
CA PHE A 171 -18.70 -19.08 20.88
C PHE A 171 -19.78 -19.08 19.80
N GLY A 172 -19.43 -18.55 18.62
CA GLY A 172 -20.33 -18.34 17.49
C GLY A 172 -20.75 -16.89 17.30
N ASP A 173 -20.57 -16.03 18.30
CA ASP A 173 -20.81 -14.59 18.17
C ASP A 173 -19.76 -13.92 17.29
N TYR A 174 -20.08 -12.75 16.79
CA TYR A 174 -19.14 -11.94 16.04
C TYR A 174 -18.60 -10.81 16.89
N THR A 175 -17.28 -10.68 16.96
CA THR A 175 -16.69 -9.48 17.53
C THR A 175 -16.75 -8.36 16.52
N PHE A 176 -16.95 -7.17 17.03
CA PHE A 176 -16.85 -5.94 16.28
C PHE A 176 -15.55 -5.23 16.70
N SER A 177 -14.62 -5.07 15.79
CA SER A 177 -13.43 -4.26 16.05
C SER A 177 -13.74 -2.83 15.61
N MET A 178 -14.30 -2.04 16.53
CA MET A 178 -14.17 -0.58 16.43
C MET A 178 -12.89 -0.23 17.19
N GLU A 179 -11.85 0.20 16.50
CA GLU A 179 -10.85 1.02 17.15
C GLU A 179 -11.55 2.34 17.46
N GLU A 180 -11.78 2.62 18.76
CA GLU A 180 -12.20 3.95 19.16
C GLU A 180 -11.13 4.91 18.67
N GLN A 181 -11.48 5.74 17.67
CA GLN A 181 -10.60 6.82 17.27
C GLN A 181 -10.56 7.80 18.46
N GLU A 182 -9.47 7.75 19.21
CA GLU A 182 -9.17 8.80 20.17
C GLU A 182 -9.14 10.14 19.39
N ASP A 183 -9.73 11.16 19.96
CA ASP A 183 -9.80 12.51 19.38
C ASP A 183 -8.40 13.15 19.46
N VAL A 184 -7.50 12.66 18.60
CA VAL A 184 -6.10 13.08 18.57
C VAL A 184 -5.98 14.38 17.77
N PRO A 185 -5.37 15.44 18.32
CA PRO A 185 -5.15 16.67 17.58
C PRO A 185 -4.38 16.43 16.27
N LEU A 186 -4.82 17.03 15.17
CA LEU A 186 -4.28 16.81 13.82
C LEU A 186 -2.75 16.94 13.73
N ASP A 187 -2.16 17.91 14.44
CA ASP A 187 -0.70 18.08 14.47
C ASP A 187 0.01 16.91 15.14
N THR A 188 -0.61 16.29 16.13
CA THR A 188 -0.10 15.09 16.79
C THR A 188 -0.22 13.88 15.87
N LEU A 189 -1.39 13.68 15.25
CA LEU A 189 -1.64 12.62 14.29
C LEU A 189 -0.65 12.71 13.10
N ARG A 190 -0.44 13.90 12.55
CA ARG A 190 0.54 14.14 11.49
C ARG A 190 1.96 13.72 11.90
N ARG A 191 2.38 14.13 13.08
CA ARG A 191 3.72 13.80 13.61
C ARG A 191 3.87 12.29 13.78
N GLN A 192 2.91 11.62 14.42
CA GLN A 192 2.89 10.17 14.59
C GLN A 192 2.93 9.46 13.24
N PHE A 193 2.07 9.85 12.31
CA PHE A 193 2.05 9.27 10.96
C PHE A 193 3.42 9.38 10.28
N ILE A 194 4.07 10.55 10.29
CA ILE A 194 5.37 10.74 9.63
C ILE A 194 6.47 9.95 10.33
N ASP A 195 6.42 9.85 11.65
CA ASP A 195 7.40 9.08 12.41
C ASP A 195 7.28 7.57 12.15
N ASP A 196 6.07 7.06 11.97
CA ASP A 196 5.78 5.64 11.79
C ASP A 196 5.76 5.19 10.32
N CYS A 197 5.46 6.08 9.37
CA CYS A 197 5.34 5.71 7.96
C CYS A 197 6.63 5.12 7.39
N MET A 198 6.49 4.14 6.51
CA MET A 198 7.60 3.57 5.75
C MET A 198 7.92 4.49 4.56
N SER A 199 8.85 5.41 4.75
CA SER A 199 9.23 6.38 3.74
C SER A 199 10.71 6.76 3.88
N SER A 200 11.40 6.84 2.75
CA SER A 200 12.76 7.35 2.68
C SER A 200 12.83 8.89 2.60
N VAL A 201 11.68 9.57 2.56
CA VAL A 201 11.59 11.04 2.42
C VAL A 201 10.87 11.71 3.59
N LYS A 202 11.03 11.20 4.81
CA LYS A 202 10.34 11.70 6.02
C LYS A 202 10.56 13.21 6.28
N GLU A 203 11.76 13.70 6.03
CA GLU A 203 12.06 15.14 6.21
C GLU A 203 11.26 16.01 5.22
N GLU A 204 11.08 15.52 3.98
CA GLU A 204 10.24 16.22 3.01
C GLU A 204 8.76 16.20 3.43
N LEU A 205 8.28 15.07 3.99
CA LEU A 205 6.92 15.00 4.55
C LEU A 205 6.72 15.96 5.71
N ARG A 206 7.71 16.11 6.61
CA ARG A 206 7.66 17.11 7.69
C ARG A 206 7.60 18.53 7.14
N ALA A 207 8.38 18.82 6.10
CA ALA A 207 8.41 20.13 5.48
C ALA A 207 7.09 20.53 4.79
N GLN A 208 6.23 19.57 4.46
CA GLN A 208 4.91 19.83 3.86
C GLN A 208 3.94 20.52 4.83
N LYS A 209 4.08 20.32 6.14
CA LYS A 209 3.24 20.94 7.19
C LYS A 209 1.74 20.70 6.94
N GLY A 210 1.37 19.51 6.51
CA GLY A 210 -0.01 19.11 6.21
C GLY A 210 -0.49 19.42 4.80
N ALA A 211 0.24 20.19 4.01
CA ALA A 211 -0.15 20.46 2.63
C ALA A 211 0.28 19.34 1.68
N PRO A 212 -0.46 19.04 0.61
CA PRO A 212 0.00 18.12 -0.44
C PRO A 212 1.22 18.70 -1.19
N VAL A 213 2.07 17.82 -1.73
CA VAL A 213 3.17 18.25 -2.65
C VAL A 213 2.58 18.90 -3.88
N TYR A 214 1.59 18.27 -4.45
CA TYR A 214 0.80 18.74 -5.58
C TYR A 214 -0.52 17.96 -5.66
N THR A 215 -1.62 18.67 -5.93
CA THR A 215 -2.94 18.06 -6.13
C THR A 215 -3.33 18.20 -7.59
N PRO A 216 -3.35 17.12 -8.38
CA PRO A 216 -3.89 17.15 -9.74
C PRO A 216 -5.41 17.38 -9.70
N LYS A 217 -5.97 17.84 -10.81
CA LYS A 217 -7.41 18.03 -10.95
C LYS A 217 -8.19 16.71 -10.79
N GLN A 218 -7.61 15.62 -11.31
CA GLN A 218 -8.20 14.28 -11.19
C GLN A 218 -7.11 13.21 -11.12
N VAL A 219 -7.34 12.21 -10.28
CA VAL A 219 -6.55 11.00 -10.19
C VAL A 219 -7.36 9.83 -10.76
N PHE A 220 -6.74 9.05 -11.63
CA PHE A 220 -7.28 7.80 -12.14
C PHE A 220 -6.43 6.64 -11.67
N VAL A 221 -7.07 5.54 -11.29
CA VAL A 221 -6.39 4.28 -10.93
C VAL A 221 -6.81 3.22 -11.93
N VAL A 222 -5.84 2.62 -12.62
CA VAL A 222 -6.11 1.57 -13.60
C VAL A 222 -5.81 0.22 -12.99
N THR A 223 -6.82 -0.66 -12.99
CA THR A 223 -6.74 -2.00 -12.39
C THR A 223 -7.04 -3.10 -13.41
N ASP A 224 -6.61 -4.31 -13.11
CA ASP A 224 -6.99 -5.54 -13.81
C ASP A 224 -7.18 -6.70 -12.80
N GLU A 225 -7.48 -7.89 -13.32
CA GLU A 225 -7.69 -9.10 -12.51
C GLU A 225 -6.46 -9.54 -11.69
N ARG A 226 -5.29 -9.02 -12.01
CA ARG A 226 -4.03 -9.28 -11.27
C ARG A 226 -3.74 -8.24 -10.20
N THR A 227 -4.46 -7.13 -10.20
CA THR A 227 -4.34 -6.12 -9.12
C THR A 227 -4.79 -6.75 -7.82
N PHE A 228 -3.85 -7.03 -6.90
CA PHE A 228 -4.12 -7.85 -5.72
C PHE A 228 -3.40 -7.34 -4.47
N SER A 229 -3.85 -7.74 -3.26
CA SER A 229 -3.20 -7.47 -1.98
C SER A 229 -2.89 -5.97 -1.79
N ALA A 230 -1.65 -5.58 -1.56
CA ALA A 230 -1.26 -4.18 -1.35
C ALA A 230 -1.64 -3.26 -2.53
N ALA A 231 -1.64 -3.77 -3.77
CA ALA A 231 -2.09 -2.99 -4.92
C ALA A 231 -3.61 -2.76 -4.91
N PHE A 232 -4.39 -3.75 -4.48
CA PHE A 232 -5.82 -3.58 -4.25
C PHE A 232 -6.07 -2.56 -3.12
N HIS A 233 -5.39 -2.69 -1.98
CA HIS A 233 -5.52 -1.73 -0.87
C HIS A 233 -5.16 -0.31 -1.32
N TYR A 234 -4.11 -0.15 -2.12
CA TYR A 234 -3.75 1.17 -2.65
C TYR A 234 -4.83 1.74 -3.56
N SER A 235 -5.40 0.91 -4.45
CA SER A 235 -6.51 1.34 -5.32
C SER A 235 -7.75 1.74 -4.52
N PHE A 236 -8.06 0.99 -3.45
CA PHE A 236 -9.17 1.26 -2.55
C PHE A 236 -8.97 2.59 -1.79
N MET A 237 -7.81 2.80 -1.18
CA MET A 237 -7.50 4.04 -0.46
C MET A 237 -7.54 5.26 -1.40
N LEU A 238 -7.01 5.14 -2.63
CA LEU A 238 -7.11 6.20 -3.62
C LEU A 238 -8.56 6.49 -4.01
N TRP A 239 -9.39 5.45 -4.16
CA TRP A 239 -10.82 5.61 -4.41
C TRP A 239 -11.53 6.31 -3.27
N LYS A 240 -11.27 5.96 -2.01
CA LYS A 240 -11.78 6.66 -0.81
C LYS A 240 -11.40 8.15 -0.84
N MET A 241 -10.21 8.48 -1.33
CA MET A 241 -9.74 9.85 -1.51
C MET A 241 -10.34 10.57 -2.74
N GLY A 242 -11.24 9.94 -3.49
CA GLY A 242 -11.94 10.51 -4.64
C GLY A 242 -11.29 10.23 -6.01
N ALA A 243 -10.34 9.29 -6.10
CA ALA A 243 -9.83 8.85 -7.38
C ALA A 243 -10.88 8.02 -8.15
N THR A 244 -10.84 8.10 -9.48
CA THR A 244 -11.68 7.28 -10.37
C THR A 244 -10.97 5.98 -10.70
N VAL A 245 -11.54 4.84 -10.31
CA VAL A 245 -11.03 3.51 -10.68
C VAL A 245 -11.54 3.12 -12.05
N VAL A 246 -10.64 2.69 -12.92
CA VAL A 246 -10.90 2.35 -14.33
C VAL A 246 -10.28 1.00 -14.66
N GLY A 247 -10.91 0.24 -15.53
CA GLY A 247 -10.39 -1.04 -16.03
C GLY A 247 -11.25 -2.22 -15.64
N VAL A 248 -10.62 -3.36 -15.42
CA VAL A 248 -11.29 -4.58 -14.98
C VAL A 248 -11.26 -4.65 -13.46
N PRO A 249 -12.32 -5.13 -12.80
CA PRO A 249 -12.30 -5.33 -11.36
C PRO A 249 -11.11 -6.18 -10.92
N SER A 250 -10.54 -5.81 -9.79
CA SER A 250 -9.50 -6.59 -9.11
C SER A 250 -9.95 -8.03 -8.85
N GLY A 251 -9.02 -8.96 -8.90
CA GLY A 251 -9.27 -10.36 -8.50
C GLY A 251 -9.48 -10.54 -6.99
N GLN A 252 -9.29 -9.50 -6.19
CA GLN A 252 -9.51 -9.52 -4.75
C GLN A 252 -10.88 -8.94 -4.41
N ALA A 253 -11.66 -9.67 -3.63
CA ALA A 253 -12.87 -9.12 -3.04
C ALA A 253 -12.53 -8.18 -1.85
N PRO A 254 -13.28 -7.08 -1.66
CA PRO A 254 -12.99 -6.12 -0.58
C PRO A 254 -13.13 -6.72 0.83
N ASN A 255 -13.88 -7.80 0.97
CA ASN A 255 -14.06 -8.55 2.21
C ASN A 255 -13.03 -9.68 2.39
N THR A 256 -11.99 -9.75 1.56
CA THR A 256 -10.95 -10.77 1.71
C THR A 256 -9.93 -10.31 2.73
N PHE A 257 -9.78 -11.09 3.78
CA PHE A 257 -8.81 -10.87 4.83
C PHE A 257 -7.68 -11.88 4.72
N MET A 258 -6.44 -11.39 4.61
CA MET A 258 -5.23 -12.22 4.50
C MET A 258 -4.53 -12.32 5.84
N GLU A 259 -5.13 -13.02 6.78
CA GLU A 259 -4.50 -13.36 8.05
C GLU A 259 -4.07 -14.83 8.03
N GLN A 260 -2.76 -15.09 8.10
CA GLN A 260 -2.26 -16.46 8.18
C GLN A 260 -2.40 -16.97 9.62
N THR A 261 -3.20 -18.02 9.77
CA THR A 261 -3.23 -18.82 10.99
C THR A 261 -2.62 -20.19 10.66
N LEU A 262 -1.49 -20.51 11.29
CA LEU A 262 -0.86 -21.82 11.12
C LEU A 262 -1.61 -22.87 11.95
N PHE A 263 -2.12 -23.89 11.28
CA PHE A 263 -2.70 -25.07 11.91
C PHE A 263 -1.72 -26.23 11.85
N LYS A 264 -1.57 -26.96 12.94
CA LYS A 264 -1.09 -28.34 12.88
C LYS A 264 -2.30 -29.22 12.59
N SER A 265 -2.42 -29.75 11.38
CA SER A 265 -3.35 -30.85 11.15
C SER A 265 -2.82 -32.10 11.86
N VAL A 266 -3.66 -32.73 12.65
CA VAL A 266 -3.38 -34.08 13.12
C VAL A 266 -3.72 -35.02 11.97
N SER A 267 -2.71 -35.52 11.27
CA SER A 267 -2.93 -36.62 10.33
C SER A 267 -3.23 -37.87 11.15
N TYR A 268 -4.39 -38.47 10.91
CA TYR A 268 -4.74 -39.80 11.38
C TYR A 268 -4.04 -40.85 10.53
#